data_eb94152eb7cbf2620262d221d72235de
#
_entry.id   eb94152eb7cbf2620262d221d72235de
#
_cell.length_a   1.000
_cell.length_b   1.000
_cell.length_c   1.000
_cell.angle_alpha   90.00
_cell.angle_beta   90.00
_cell.angle_gamma   90.00
#
_symmetry.space_group_name_H-M   'P 1'
#
loop_
_entity.id
_entity.type
_entity.pdbx_description
1 polymer ?
#
loop_
_entity_poly.entity_id
_entity_poly.type
_entity_poly.pdbx_seq_one_letter_code
_entity_poly.pdbx_strand_id
1 'polypeptide(L)'
;MREILGRRRRLLRSDGKPELISAALTFATEWRWPVLPGVTTHPQGHSRCGCPDPECTVPGAHPFDPGLLAATTDERMVRWWWTNRPAAPIILATGGQAPCAVSLPALPAAHALTALDRMGMRLGPVVASPARWSILVKPYSMEQLGELLYAKDFVPGSLRFHGEGGYIALPPSETGQGAISWQRAPLPGSASPWVPDVEAVVDAVVEALTRTGVSAPEL
;
A
#
# COMPACT_ATOMS: atom_id res chain seq x y z
N MET A 1 -41.78 27.22 37.31
CA MET A 1 -40.83 27.66 36.30
C MET A 1 -39.56 26.84 36.42
N ARG A 2 -39.38 25.84 35.56
CA ARG A 2 -38.20 24.97 35.56
C ARG A 2 -37.53 25.18 34.20
N GLU A 3 -36.37 25.79 34.20
CA GLU A 3 -35.54 25.96 33.01
C GLU A 3 -34.98 24.61 32.54
N ILE A 4 -35.27 24.27 31.30
CA ILE A 4 -34.70 23.14 30.58
C ILE A 4 -33.41 23.62 29.94
N LEU A 5 -32.29 23.39 30.60
CA LEU A 5 -30.97 23.61 30.03
C LEU A 5 -30.71 22.58 28.94
N GLY A 6 -30.90 23.00 27.69
CA GLY A 6 -30.51 22.24 26.52
C GLY A 6 -29.00 22.01 26.47
N ARG A 7 -28.58 20.78 26.75
CA ARG A 7 -27.21 20.32 26.48
C ARG A 7 -26.96 20.40 24.98
N ARG A 8 -26.30 21.47 24.52
CA ARG A 8 -25.68 21.50 23.19
C ARG A 8 -24.65 20.35 23.15
N ARG A 9 -25.00 19.26 22.45
CA ARG A 9 -24.03 18.30 21.99
C ARG A 9 -23.01 19.07 21.13
N ARG A 10 -21.80 19.29 21.66
CA ARG A 10 -20.64 19.64 20.86
C ARG A 10 -20.46 18.47 19.89
N LEU A 11 -20.83 18.66 18.63
CA LEU A 11 -20.35 17.87 17.52
C LEU A 11 -18.83 18.01 17.57
N LEU A 12 -18.14 17.00 18.08
CA LEU A 12 -16.72 16.84 17.88
C LEU A 12 -16.54 16.77 16.37
N ARG A 13 -16.10 17.89 15.77
CA ARG A 13 -15.51 17.85 14.45
C ARG A 13 -14.34 16.86 14.59
N SER A 14 -14.46 15.69 13.98
CA SER A 14 -13.31 14.86 13.73
C SER A 14 -12.42 15.70 12.82
N ASP A 15 -11.29 16.16 13.33
CA ASP A 15 -10.25 16.78 12.52
C ASP A 15 -9.76 15.69 11.56
N GLY A 16 -10.45 15.54 10.42
CA GLY A 16 -10.07 14.66 9.35
C GLY A 16 -8.69 15.09 8.88
N LYS A 17 -7.78 14.12 8.71
CA LYS A 17 -6.45 14.40 8.16
C LYS A 17 -6.62 14.90 6.72
N PRO A 18 -6.51 16.20 6.44
CA PRO A 18 -6.73 16.75 5.08
C PRO A 18 -5.75 16.15 4.07
N GLU A 19 -4.63 15.63 4.56
CA GLU A 19 -3.60 14.95 3.79
C GLU A 19 -4.09 13.64 3.15
N LEU A 20 -4.93 12.85 3.87
CA LEU A 20 -5.44 11.57 3.35
C LEU A 20 -6.37 11.78 2.16
N ILE A 21 -7.35 12.69 2.28
CA ILE A 21 -8.27 12.95 1.17
C ILE A 21 -7.55 13.57 -0.03
N SER A 22 -6.57 14.46 0.21
CA SER A 22 -5.77 15.05 -0.86
C SER A 22 -4.95 13.97 -1.59
N ALA A 23 -4.28 13.10 -0.85
CA ALA A 23 -3.50 12.00 -1.43
C ALA A 23 -4.40 11.02 -2.20
N ALA A 24 -5.54 10.61 -1.62
CA ALA A 24 -6.48 9.71 -2.29
C ALA A 24 -7.01 10.29 -3.60
N LEU A 25 -7.28 11.60 -3.62
CA LEU A 25 -7.70 12.29 -4.85
C LEU A 25 -6.58 12.32 -5.88
N THR A 26 -5.35 12.67 -5.50
CA THR A 26 -4.19 12.63 -6.42
C THR A 26 -4.03 11.22 -7.03
N PHE A 27 -4.08 10.18 -6.22
CA PHE A 27 -3.98 8.81 -6.73
C PHE A 27 -5.09 8.46 -7.72
N ALA A 28 -6.34 8.79 -7.38
CA ALA A 28 -7.49 8.46 -8.20
C ALA A 28 -7.58 9.31 -9.47
N THR A 29 -7.44 10.63 -9.37
CA THR A 29 -7.77 11.54 -10.47
C THR A 29 -6.57 11.88 -11.35
N GLU A 30 -5.38 12.07 -10.76
CA GLU A 30 -4.17 12.43 -11.52
C GLU A 30 -3.45 11.18 -12.03
N TRP A 31 -3.22 10.20 -11.13
CA TRP A 31 -2.48 8.98 -11.49
C TRP A 31 -3.36 7.86 -12.03
N ARG A 32 -4.69 8.02 -11.96
CA ARG A 32 -5.67 7.02 -12.43
C ARG A 32 -5.53 5.66 -11.73
N TRP A 33 -5.06 5.69 -10.48
CA TRP A 33 -4.96 4.51 -9.63
C TRP A 33 -6.27 4.30 -8.87
N PRO A 34 -6.97 3.16 -9.03
CA PRO A 34 -8.20 2.91 -8.30
C PRO A 34 -7.92 2.69 -6.82
N VAL A 35 -8.53 3.51 -5.98
CA VAL A 35 -8.38 3.47 -4.52
C VAL A 35 -9.71 3.20 -3.84
N LEU A 36 -9.61 2.73 -2.59
CA LEU A 36 -10.74 2.56 -1.69
C LEU A 36 -10.27 2.73 -0.23
N PRO A 37 -11.18 3.02 0.72
CA PRO A 37 -10.81 3.09 2.13
C PRO A 37 -10.52 1.69 2.69
N GLY A 38 -9.41 1.58 3.39
CA GLY A 38 -9.10 0.43 4.22
C GLY A 38 -9.91 0.43 5.51
N VAL A 39 -9.81 -0.67 6.26
CA VAL A 39 -10.46 -0.80 7.55
C VAL A 39 -9.86 0.19 8.55
N THR A 40 -10.70 0.89 9.29
CA THR A 40 -10.22 1.74 10.39
C THR A 40 -9.76 0.89 11.56
N THR A 41 -8.71 1.33 12.23
CA THR A 41 -8.23 0.73 13.48
C THR A 41 -8.77 1.51 14.67
N HIS A 42 -9.11 0.79 15.76
CA HIS A 42 -9.57 1.41 16.99
C HIS A 42 -8.38 1.64 17.95
N PRO A 43 -8.25 2.85 18.55
CA PRO A 43 -7.11 3.18 19.39
C PRO A 43 -7.13 2.51 20.77
N GLN A 44 -8.13 1.68 21.09
CA GLN A 44 -8.24 1.02 22.38
C GLN A 44 -7.41 -0.26 22.43
N GLY A 45 -6.21 -0.16 23.01
CA GLY A 45 -5.32 -1.26 23.41
C GLY A 45 -5.05 -2.33 22.33
N HIS A 46 -3.84 -2.37 21.77
CA HIS A 46 -3.43 -3.21 20.63
C HIS A 46 -4.29 -2.97 19.39
N SER A 47 -4.04 -1.89 18.66
CA SER A 47 -4.55 -1.52 17.31
C SER A 47 -5.51 -2.53 16.65
N ARG A 48 -6.65 -2.80 17.29
CA ARG A 48 -7.62 -3.79 16.78
C ARG A 48 -8.17 -3.32 15.45
N CYS A 49 -8.11 -4.23 14.48
CA CYS A 49 -8.77 -4.03 13.21
C CYS A 49 -10.30 -3.98 13.39
N GLY A 50 -10.97 -3.09 12.66
CA GLY A 50 -12.42 -3.03 12.60
C GLY A 50 -13.06 -4.14 11.74
N CYS A 51 -12.27 -5.08 11.19
CA CYS A 51 -12.78 -6.24 10.46
C CYS A 51 -13.28 -7.34 11.42
N PRO A 52 -14.07 -8.31 10.91
CA PRO A 52 -14.62 -9.40 11.72
C PRO A 52 -13.57 -10.38 12.27
N ASP A 53 -12.37 -10.41 11.67
CA ASP A 53 -11.31 -11.32 12.09
C ASP A 53 -10.62 -10.80 13.36
N PRO A 54 -10.75 -11.49 14.50
CA PRO A 54 -10.12 -11.10 15.75
C PRO A 54 -8.59 -11.24 15.74
N GLU A 55 -8.06 -12.08 14.84
CA GLU A 55 -6.63 -12.35 14.67
C GLU A 55 -6.06 -11.69 13.42
N CYS A 56 -6.68 -10.61 12.95
CA CYS A 56 -6.25 -9.90 11.75
C CYS A 56 -4.75 -9.53 11.81
N THR A 57 -3.97 -10.12 10.93
CA THR A 57 -2.51 -9.94 10.86
C THR A 57 -2.07 -8.64 10.19
N VAL A 58 -2.99 -7.94 9.51
CA VAL A 58 -2.72 -6.70 8.76
C VAL A 58 -3.73 -5.60 9.12
N PRO A 59 -3.87 -5.20 10.39
CA PRO A 59 -4.90 -4.28 10.82
C PRO A 59 -4.85 -2.96 10.07
N GLY A 60 -5.95 -2.59 9.43
CA GLY A 60 -6.06 -1.35 8.65
C GLY A 60 -5.44 -1.39 7.25
N ALA A 61 -4.56 -2.35 6.97
CA ALA A 61 -3.86 -2.44 5.68
C ALA A 61 -4.59 -3.32 4.65
N HIS A 62 -5.89 -3.46 4.77
CA HIS A 62 -6.71 -4.26 3.86
C HIS A 62 -8.11 -3.65 3.66
N PRO A 63 -8.79 -3.95 2.53
CA PRO A 63 -10.19 -3.59 2.32
C PRO A 63 -11.13 -4.55 3.07
N PHE A 64 -12.32 -4.07 3.42
CA PHE A 64 -13.38 -4.91 3.96
C PHE A 64 -14.78 -4.38 3.56
N ASP A 65 -15.10 -3.17 4.00
CA ASP A 65 -16.32 -2.45 3.64
C ASP A 65 -15.94 -1.00 3.28
N PRO A 66 -15.95 -0.68 1.98
CA PRO A 66 -16.28 -1.54 0.82
C PRO A 66 -15.21 -2.61 0.55
N GLY A 67 -15.63 -3.69 -0.14
CA GLY A 67 -14.72 -4.72 -0.64
C GLY A 67 -13.84 -4.22 -1.80
N LEU A 68 -12.79 -4.99 -2.14
CA LEU A 68 -11.77 -4.59 -3.13
C LEU A 68 -12.34 -4.21 -4.50
N LEU A 69 -13.40 -4.87 -4.94
CA LEU A 69 -14.05 -4.60 -6.24
C LEU A 69 -14.70 -3.22 -6.33
N ALA A 70 -14.89 -2.52 -5.21
CA ALA A 70 -15.40 -1.16 -5.19
C ALA A 70 -14.31 -0.10 -5.49
N ALA A 71 -13.05 -0.49 -5.59
CA ALA A 71 -11.95 0.43 -5.88
C ALA A 71 -12.26 1.27 -7.13
N THR A 72 -12.02 2.58 -7.05
CA THR A 72 -12.45 3.51 -8.09
C THR A 72 -11.50 4.67 -8.30
N THR A 73 -11.55 5.25 -9.48
CA THR A 73 -10.92 6.53 -9.82
C THR A 73 -11.93 7.69 -9.87
N ASP A 74 -13.19 7.44 -9.48
CA ASP A 74 -14.24 8.48 -9.47
C ASP A 74 -14.03 9.44 -8.31
N GLU A 75 -13.84 10.73 -8.65
CA GLU A 75 -13.57 11.79 -7.68
C GLU A 75 -14.66 11.93 -6.63
N ARG A 76 -15.94 11.82 -7.04
CA ARG A 76 -17.10 12.03 -6.15
C ARG A 76 -17.14 10.94 -5.09
N MET A 77 -16.91 9.68 -5.50
CA MET A 77 -16.89 8.56 -4.59
C MET A 77 -15.71 8.65 -3.63
N VAL A 78 -14.51 8.98 -4.12
CA VAL A 78 -13.31 9.18 -3.29
C VAL A 78 -13.56 10.29 -2.26
N ARG A 79 -14.08 11.45 -2.66
CA ARG A 79 -14.43 12.53 -1.74
C ARG A 79 -15.45 12.08 -0.69
N TRP A 80 -16.48 11.36 -1.11
CA TRP A 80 -17.51 10.87 -0.20
C TRP A 80 -16.93 9.93 0.85
N TRP A 81 -16.06 8.99 0.46
CA TRP A 81 -15.42 8.06 1.39
C TRP A 81 -14.60 8.79 2.47
N TRP A 82 -13.65 9.64 2.08
CA TRP A 82 -12.79 10.29 3.05
C TRP A 82 -13.44 11.45 3.79
N THR A 83 -14.57 11.98 3.30
CA THR A 83 -15.42 12.88 4.10
C THR A 83 -16.11 12.14 5.24
N ASN A 84 -16.59 10.91 4.99
CA ASN A 84 -17.30 10.12 5.99
C ASN A 84 -16.36 9.24 6.85
N ARG A 85 -15.17 8.91 6.34
CA ARG A 85 -14.14 8.09 6.99
C ARG A 85 -12.78 8.79 6.93
N PRO A 86 -12.60 9.93 7.59
CA PRO A 86 -11.44 10.83 7.40
C PRO A 86 -10.11 10.22 7.87
N ALA A 87 -10.13 9.15 8.67
CA ALA A 87 -8.93 8.45 9.15
C ALA A 87 -8.71 7.10 8.44
N ALA A 88 -9.54 6.72 7.46
CA ALA A 88 -9.40 5.44 6.79
C ALA A 88 -8.10 5.39 5.97
N PRO A 89 -7.29 4.31 6.10
CA PRO A 89 -6.13 4.10 5.25
C PRO A 89 -6.52 4.08 3.76
N ILE A 90 -5.60 4.49 2.90
CA ILE A 90 -5.79 4.45 1.46
C ILE A 90 -5.30 3.09 0.96
N ILE A 91 -6.18 2.31 0.37
CA ILE A 91 -5.83 1.05 -0.28
C ILE A 91 -5.85 1.24 -1.80
N LEU A 92 -4.78 0.85 -2.45
CA LEU A 92 -4.69 0.72 -3.90
C LEU A 92 -5.11 -0.68 -4.31
N ALA A 93 -6.05 -0.82 -5.22
CA ALA A 93 -6.27 -2.07 -5.94
C ALA A 93 -5.22 -2.20 -7.05
N THR A 94 -4.42 -3.27 -6.99
CA THR A 94 -3.32 -3.48 -7.94
C THR A 94 -3.79 -4.20 -9.21
N GLY A 95 -3.11 -3.94 -10.33
CA GLY A 95 -3.41 -4.54 -11.63
C GLY A 95 -4.30 -3.70 -12.55
N GLY A 96 -4.65 -4.23 -13.69
CA GLY A 96 -5.34 -3.48 -14.74
C GLY A 96 -4.48 -2.33 -15.27
N GLN A 97 -4.91 -1.10 -15.03
CA GLN A 97 -4.13 0.12 -15.38
C GLN A 97 -3.30 0.65 -14.21
N ALA A 98 -3.55 0.16 -13.00
CA ALA A 98 -2.79 0.53 -11.82
C ALA A 98 -1.50 -0.29 -11.71
N PRO A 99 -0.47 0.22 -11.03
CA PRO A 99 0.72 -0.57 -10.78
C PRO A 99 0.39 -1.84 -9.99
N CYS A 100 1.14 -2.88 -10.28
CA CYS A 100 1.32 -4.03 -9.41
C CYS A 100 2.44 -3.75 -8.41
N ALA A 101 2.73 -4.69 -7.51
CA ALA A 101 3.84 -4.52 -6.59
C ALA A 101 4.56 -5.85 -6.30
N VAL A 102 5.86 -5.75 -6.06
CA VAL A 102 6.69 -6.82 -5.47
C VAL A 102 7.09 -6.38 -4.08
N SER A 103 6.75 -7.17 -3.07
CA SER A 103 7.04 -6.80 -1.68
C SER A 103 7.93 -7.83 -0.98
N LEU A 104 8.75 -7.34 -0.06
CA LEU A 104 9.68 -8.14 0.75
C LEU A 104 9.77 -7.56 2.16
N PRO A 105 10.24 -8.33 3.17
CA PRO A 105 10.42 -7.83 4.52
C PRO A 105 11.28 -6.58 4.56
N ALA A 106 11.05 -5.67 5.51
CA ALA A 106 11.64 -4.33 5.52
C ALA A 106 13.18 -4.35 5.52
N LEU A 107 13.81 -5.22 6.31
CA LEU A 107 15.26 -5.29 6.40
C LEU A 107 15.91 -5.81 5.09
N PRO A 108 15.50 -6.95 4.52
CA PRO A 108 15.92 -7.36 3.18
C PRO A 108 15.66 -6.31 2.10
N ALA A 109 14.52 -5.61 2.18
CA ALA A 109 14.18 -4.55 1.24
C ALA A 109 15.20 -3.40 1.30
N ALA A 110 15.56 -2.95 2.49
CA ALA A 110 16.53 -1.87 2.66
C ALA A 110 17.91 -2.25 2.09
N HIS A 111 18.35 -3.49 2.31
CA HIS A 111 19.59 -4.00 1.73
C HIS A 111 19.51 -4.08 0.20
N ALA A 112 18.42 -4.66 -0.34
CA ALA A 112 18.20 -4.76 -1.77
C ALA A 112 18.18 -3.37 -2.43
N LEU A 113 17.43 -2.39 -1.88
CA LEU A 113 17.41 -1.04 -2.43
C LEU A 113 18.79 -0.39 -2.46
N THR A 114 19.57 -0.56 -1.38
CA THR A 114 20.93 -0.03 -1.32
C THR A 114 21.82 -0.65 -2.40
N ALA A 115 21.69 -1.95 -2.66
CA ALA A 115 22.45 -2.64 -3.71
C ALA A 115 22.00 -2.19 -5.11
N LEU A 116 20.69 -2.05 -5.33
CA LEU A 116 20.12 -1.58 -6.60
C LEU A 116 20.53 -0.14 -6.92
N ASP A 117 20.57 0.74 -5.92
CA ASP A 117 21.06 2.11 -6.08
C ASP A 117 22.53 2.16 -6.45
N ARG A 118 23.37 1.29 -5.85
CA ARG A 118 24.80 1.17 -6.23
C ARG A 118 25.01 0.66 -7.65
N MET A 119 24.10 -0.18 -8.14
CA MET A 119 24.14 -0.68 -9.53
C MET A 119 23.58 0.33 -10.53
N GLY A 120 23.07 1.48 -10.07
CA GLY A 120 22.47 2.49 -10.91
C GLY A 120 21.12 2.07 -11.51
N MET A 121 20.47 1.06 -10.94
CA MET A 121 19.18 0.61 -11.45
C MET A 121 18.09 1.64 -11.18
N ARG A 122 17.37 2.02 -12.23
CA ARG A 122 16.20 2.89 -12.10
C ARG A 122 15.03 2.12 -11.48
N LEU A 123 14.68 2.48 -10.26
CA LEU A 123 13.49 1.98 -9.58
C LEU A 123 12.35 3.00 -9.64
N GLY A 124 11.12 2.48 -9.65
CA GLY A 124 9.90 3.25 -9.45
C GLY A 124 9.67 3.63 -7.98
N PRO A 125 8.47 4.10 -7.65
CA PRO A 125 8.08 4.39 -6.28
C PRO A 125 8.16 3.15 -5.39
N VAL A 126 8.58 3.35 -4.14
CA VAL A 126 8.66 2.30 -3.13
C VAL A 126 7.85 2.72 -1.90
N VAL A 127 6.86 1.92 -1.55
CA VAL A 127 6.04 2.09 -0.36
C VAL A 127 6.66 1.30 0.79
N ALA A 128 6.83 1.94 1.94
CA ALA A 128 7.35 1.32 3.15
C ALA A 128 6.27 1.22 4.22
N SER A 129 6.09 0.03 4.77
CA SER A 129 5.47 -0.21 6.07
C SER A 129 6.55 -0.67 7.06
N PRO A 130 6.28 -0.68 8.37
CA PRO A 130 7.26 -1.17 9.35
C PRO A 130 7.72 -2.61 9.10
N ALA A 131 6.85 -3.47 8.56
CA ALA A 131 7.13 -4.88 8.35
C ALA A 131 7.64 -5.21 6.95
N ARG A 132 7.16 -4.50 5.93
CA ARG A 132 7.41 -4.83 4.52
C ARG A 132 7.49 -3.58 3.65
N TRP A 133 8.33 -3.65 2.62
CA TRP A 133 8.40 -2.62 1.58
C TRP A 133 7.88 -3.20 0.26
N SER A 134 7.20 -2.36 -0.51
CA SER A 134 6.58 -2.72 -1.79
C SER A 134 7.13 -1.84 -2.90
N ILE A 135 7.83 -2.45 -3.84
CA ILE A 135 8.33 -1.79 -5.05
C ILE A 135 7.21 -1.84 -6.07
N LEU A 136 6.76 -0.68 -6.55
CA LEU A 136 5.75 -0.60 -7.59
C LEU A 136 6.33 -0.98 -8.95
N VAL A 137 5.60 -1.80 -9.69
CA VAL A 137 5.97 -2.32 -11.01
C VAL A 137 4.81 -2.17 -11.99
N LYS A 138 5.10 -2.25 -13.28
CA LYS A 138 4.04 -2.30 -14.30
C LYS A 138 3.10 -3.49 -14.06
N PRO A 139 1.83 -3.37 -14.49
CA PRO A 139 0.91 -4.50 -14.47
C PRO A 139 1.50 -5.69 -15.23
N TYR A 140 1.29 -6.88 -14.67
CA TYR A 140 1.71 -8.15 -15.25
C TYR A 140 0.58 -9.19 -15.13
N SER A 141 0.57 -10.18 -16.03
CA SER A 141 -0.34 -11.32 -15.92
C SER A 141 0.23 -12.41 -15.01
N MET A 142 -0.65 -13.28 -14.49
CA MET A 142 -0.21 -14.45 -13.72
C MET A 142 0.61 -15.43 -14.56
N GLU A 143 0.32 -15.51 -15.86
CA GLU A 143 1.09 -16.30 -16.82
C GLU A 143 2.53 -15.77 -16.94
N GLN A 144 2.67 -14.47 -17.21
CA GLN A 144 3.97 -13.80 -17.26
C GLN A 144 4.78 -13.97 -15.96
N LEU A 145 4.11 -13.84 -14.82
CA LEU A 145 4.76 -14.07 -13.52
C LEU A 145 5.20 -15.52 -13.37
N GLY A 146 4.34 -16.47 -13.75
CA GLY A 146 4.65 -17.90 -13.71
C GLY A 146 5.87 -18.26 -14.53
N GLU A 147 5.96 -17.77 -15.78
CA GLU A 147 7.11 -17.97 -16.67
C GLU A 147 8.39 -17.35 -16.07
N LEU A 148 8.28 -16.12 -15.56
CA LEU A 148 9.40 -15.43 -14.90
C LEU A 148 9.95 -16.24 -13.71
N LEU A 149 9.09 -16.73 -12.83
CA LEU A 149 9.50 -17.48 -11.64
C LEU A 149 10.04 -18.87 -12.00
N TYR A 150 9.46 -19.52 -12.99
CA TYR A 150 9.94 -20.83 -13.48
C TYR A 150 11.34 -20.75 -14.11
N ALA A 151 11.67 -19.63 -14.74
CA ALA A 151 12.98 -19.39 -15.34
C ALA A 151 14.10 -19.10 -14.31
N LYS A 152 13.78 -19.04 -13.02
CA LYS A 152 14.75 -18.78 -11.94
C LYS A 152 15.13 -20.08 -11.23
N ASP A 153 16.43 -20.27 -11.00
CA ASP A 153 16.93 -21.37 -10.16
C ASP A 153 16.49 -21.24 -8.69
N PHE A 154 16.33 -19.99 -8.23
CA PHE A 154 15.92 -19.68 -6.87
C PHE A 154 15.16 -18.35 -6.79
N VAL A 155 14.05 -18.37 -6.07
CA VAL A 155 13.30 -17.16 -5.70
C VAL A 155 13.07 -17.16 -4.19
N PRO A 156 13.49 -16.11 -3.46
CA PRO A 156 13.28 -16.06 -2.01
C PRO A 156 11.80 -16.18 -1.64
N GLY A 157 11.44 -17.14 -0.78
CA GLY A 157 10.06 -17.38 -0.34
C GLY A 157 9.44 -16.22 0.44
N SER A 158 10.25 -15.23 0.84
CA SER A 158 9.78 -13.99 1.48
C SER A 158 9.24 -12.95 0.51
N LEU A 159 9.48 -13.10 -0.80
CA LEU A 159 8.86 -12.24 -1.81
C LEU A 159 7.36 -12.49 -1.88
N ARG A 160 6.60 -11.42 -2.06
CA ARG A 160 5.16 -11.48 -2.33
C ARG A 160 4.83 -10.62 -3.54
N PHE A 161 3.92 -11.11 -4.34
CA PHE A 161 3.50 -10.49 -5.59
C PHE A 161 2.05 -10.00 -5.46
N HIS A 162 1.84 -8.70 -5.69
CA HIS A 162 0.52 -8.07 -5.67
C HIS A 162 0.15 -7.75 -7.12
N GLY A 163 -0.42 -8.73 -7.81
CA GLY A 163 -0.91 -8.63 -9.17
C GLY A 163 -2.34 -8.13 -9.27
N GLU A 164 -3.01 -8.46 -10.37
CA GLU A 164 -4.43 -8.14 -10.54
C GLU A 164 -5.28 -8.83 -9.46
N GLY A 165 -6.25 -8.08 -8.90
CA GLY A 165 -7.04 -8.53 -7.76
C GLY A 165 -6.30 -8.48 -6.41
N GLY A 166 -5.06 -8.01 -6.38
CA GLY A 166 -4.32 -7.72 -5.16
C GLY A 166 -4.54 -6.28 -4.67
N TYR A 167 -3.86 -5.95 -3.57
CA TYR A 167 -3.90 -4.60 -3.01
C TYR A 167 -2.67 -4.30 -2.17
N ILE A 168 -2.40 -3.00 -1.97
CA ILE A 168 -1.43 -2.48 -1.00
C ILE A 168 -1.97 -1.21 -0.33
N ALA A 169 -1.52 -0.93 0.90
CA ALA A 169 -1.80 0.36 1.53
C ALA A 169 -0.83 1.42 1.00
N LEU A 170 -1.34 2.63 0.74
CA LEU A 170 -0.55 3.77 0.24
C LEU A 170 -0.34 4.85 1.31
N PRO A 171 0.79 5.59 1.22
CA PRO A 171 1.00 6.79 2.04
C PRO A 171 -0.06 7.88 1.77
N PRO A 172 -0.36 8.73 2.76
CA PRO A 172 0.18 8.83 4.11
C PRO A 172 -0.67 8.06 5.15
N SER A 173 -1.07 6.86 4.85
CA SER A 173 -1.94 6.04 5.71
C SER A 173 -1.27 5.66 7.02
N GLU A 174 -2.09 5.51 8.06
CA GLU A 174 -1.72 4.85 9.31
C GLU A 174 -2.50 3.55 9.45
N THR A 175 -1.83 2.47 9.82
CA THR A 175 -2.39 1.14 10.02
C THR A 175 -2.11 0.68 11.45
N GLY A 176 -2.70 -0.46 11.85
CA GLY A 176 -2.39 -1.02 13.16
C GLY A 176 -0.94 -1.50 13.31
N GLN A 177 -0.22 -1.63 12.22
CA GLN A 177 1.22 -1.95 12.22
C GLN A 177 2.11 -0.70 12.18
N GLY A 178 1.54 0.49 12.02
CA GLY A 178 2.26 1.76 11.95
C GLY A 178 2.02 2.54 10.67
N ALA A 179 2.80 3.59 10.48
CA ALA A 179 2.68 4.50 9.35
C ALA A 179 3.16 3.86 8.05
N ILE A 180 2.42 4.16 6.98
CA ILE A 180 2.82 3.86 5.61
C ILE A 180 3.46 5.12 5.02
N SER A 181 4.65 5.00 4.48
CA SER A 181 5.44 6.11 3.95
C SER A 181 6.03 5.80 2.58
N TRP A 182 6.45 6.84 1.87
CA TRP A 182 7.26 6.66 0.68
C TRP A 182 8.73 6.48 1.08
N GLN A 183 9.30 5.31 0.84
CA GLN A 183 10.75 5.12 0.87
C GLN A 183 11.39 5.78 -0.37
N ARG A 184 10.69 5.69 -1.48
CA ARG A 184 10.98 6.43 -2.71
C ARG A 184 9.66 6.98 -3.25
N ALA A 185 9.50 8.29 -3.18
CA ALA A 185 8.30 8.93 -3.69
C ALA A 185 8.29 8.98 -5.21
N PRO A 186 7.11 8.99 -5.84
CA PRO A 186 6.99 9.41 -7.25
C PRO A 186 7.56 10.81 -7.44
N LEU A 187 8.06 11.09 -8.64
CA LEU A 187 8.56 12.44 -8.97
C LEU A 187 7.40 13.46 -8.86
N PRO A 188 7.64 14.60 -8.20
CA PRO A 188 6.63 15.65 -8.08
C PRO A 188 6.09 16.08 -9.45
N GLY A 189 4.77 16.29 -9.55
CA GLY A 189 4.12 16.74 -10.77
C GLY A 189 3.99 15.66 -11.87
N SER A 190 4.30 14.40 -11.56
CA SER A 190 4.09 13.31 -12.51
C SER A 190 2.59 13.04 -12.68
N ALA A 191 2.06 13.25 -13.88
CA ALA A 191 0.69 12.85 -14.23
C ALA A 191 0.51 11.31 -14.25
N SER A 192 1.60 10.56 -14.43
CA SER A 192 1.66 9.11 -14.32
C SER A 192 3.04 8.73 -13.79
N PRO A 193 3.13 8.26 -12.55
CA PRO A 193 4.40 7.81 -11.98
C PRO A 193 5.00 6.68 -12.81
N TRP A 194 6.26 6.84 -13.19
CA TRP A 194 6.96 5.79 -13.92
C TRP A 194 7.22 4.59 -13.00
N VAL A 195 6.96 3.38 -13.50
CA VAL A 195 7.21 2.11 -12.82
C VAL A 195 7.97 1.14 -13.73
N PRO A 196 8.93 0.36 -13.20
CA PRO A 196 9.68 -0.63 -13.96
C PRO A 196 8.86 -1.87 -14.29
N ASP A 197 9.37 -2.69 -15.22
CA ASP A 197 8.83 -4.02 -15.49
C ASP A 197 9.08 -4.95 -14.29
N VAL A 198 8.16 -5.90 -14.05
CA VAL A 198 8.27 -6.86 -12.94
C VAL A 198 9.52 -7.73 -13.04
N GLU A 199 9.86 -8.15 -14.26
CA GLU A 199 11.04 -8.98 -14.54
C GLU A 199 12.32 -8.28 -14.09
N ALA A 200 12.53 -7.03 -14.51
CA ALA A 200 13.71 -6.25 -14.12
C ALA A 200 13.85 -6.09 -12.60
N VAL A 201 12.71 -5.90 -11.90
CA VAL A 201 12.73 -5.78 -10.43
C VAL A 201 13.01 -7.11 -9.76
N VAL A 202 12.40 -8.21 -10.21
CA VAL A 202 12.61 -9.54 -9.63
C VAL A 202 14.06 -9.97 -9.83
N ASP A 203 14.61 -9.82 -11.04
CA ASP A 203 16.01 -10.16 -11.33
C ASP A 203 16.96 -9.43 -10.40
N ALA A 204 16.81 -8.12 -10.32
CA ALA A 204 17.68 -7.28 -9.53
C ALA A 204 17.54 -7.54 -8.01
N VAL A 205 16.31 -7.78 -7.53
CA VAL A 205 16.07 -8.09 -6.10
C VAL A 205 16.64 -9.46 -5.75
N VAL A 206 16.42 -10.49 -6.57
CA VAL A 206 16.97 -11.83 -6.36
C VAL A 206 18.49 -11.76 -6.36
N GLU A 207 19.12 -11.09 -7.32
CA GLU A 207 20.58 -10.91 -7.37
C GLU A 207 21.10 -10.18 -6.13
N ALA A 208 20.45 -9.08 -5.72
CA ALA A 208 20.86 -8.32 -4.54
C ALA A 208 20.77 -9.14 -3.26
N LEU A 209 19.71 -9.91 -3.08
CA LEU A 209 19.51 -10.77 -1.90
C LEU A 209 20.49 -11.94 -1.87
N THR A 210 20.78 -12.54 -3.02
CA THR A 210 21.75 -13.63 -3.15
C THR A 210 23.17 -13.17 -2.79
N ARG A 211 23.57 -11.98 -3.27
CA ARG A 211 24.88 -11.40 -2.98
C ARG A 211 25.05 -11.00 -1.50
N THR A 212 23.97 -10.62 -0.84
CA THR A 212 24.02 -10.16 0.57
C THR A 212 23.91 -11.29 1.58
N GLY A 213 23.69 -12.53 1.15
CA GLY A 213 23.53 -13.70 2.03
C GLY A 213 22.24 -13.67 2.88
N VAL A 214 21.32 -12.75 2.61
CA VAL A 214 20.04 -12.59 3.34
C VAL A 214 18.99 -13.62 2.91
N SER A 215 19.36 -14.57 2.06
CA SER A 215 18.45 -15.57 1.47
C SER A 215 18.32 -16.86 2.27
N ALA A 216 18.89 -16.97 3.48
CA ALA A 216 18.67 -18.16 4.30
C ALA A 216 17.21 -18.15 4.83
N PRO A 217 16.42 -19.23 4.63
CA PRO A 217 15.15 -19.35 5.32
C PRO A 217 15.42 -19.44 6.82
N GLU A 218 14.84 -18.55 7.60
CA GLU A 218 14.67 -18.81 9.03
C GLU A 218 13.69 -19.98 9.13
N LEU A 219 14.20 -21.14 9.56
CA LEU A 219 13.45 -22.35 9.87
C LEU A 219 12.65 -22.15 11.15
#